data_02193024959535f87ad1574e9b8dca2e
#
_entry.id   02193024959535f87ad1574e9b8dca2e
#
_cell.length_a   1.000
_cell.length_b   1.000
_cell.length_c   1.000
_cell.angle_alpha   90.00
_cell.angle_beta   90.00
_cell.angle_gamma   90.00
#
_symmetry.space_group_name_H-M   'P 1'
#
loop_
_entity.id
_entity.type
_entity.pdbx_description
1 polymer ?
#
loop_
_entity_poly.entity_id
_entity_poly.type
_entity_poly.pdbx_seq_one_letter_code
_entity_poly.pdbx_strand_id
1 'polypeptide(L)'
;MKKLIECVPNFSEGVDSAKIQSIVKAIKVIQGVTVLDVDPGKDTNRTVVTFVGNPESVLEAAFQGIKKASELIDMSLHKGTHPRMGATDVCPIIPISGVSIDECIEYSLKLGKRVGQGLKIPV
;
A
#
# COMPACT_ATOMS: atom_id res chain seq x y z
N MET A 1 16.14 -19.14 7.82
CA MET A 1 15.40 -18.05 8.50
C MET A 1 14.16 -17.70 7.69
N LYS A 2 13.06 -17.52 8.38
CA LYS A 2 11.79 -17.18 7.75
C LYS A 2 11.86 -15.77 7.13
N LYS A 3 11.45 -15.62 5.88
CA LYS A 3 11.46 -14.33 5.19
C LYS A 3 10.25 -13.50 5.59
N LEU A 4 10.48 -12.30 6.13
CA LEU A 4 9.45 -11.34 6.49
C LEU A 4 9.80 -9.96 5.96
N ILE A 5 8.83 -9.30 5.37
CA ILE A 5 8.95 -7.89 4.95
C ILE A 5 7.76 -7.10 5.50
N GLU A 6 7.99 -5.80 5.62
CA GLU A 6 6.96 -4.83 6.02
C GLU A 6 6.65 -3.94 4.83
N CYS A 7 5.40 -3.56 4.68
CA CYS A 7 4.97 -2.62 3.66
C CYS A 7 4.17 -1.51 4.32
N VAL A 8 4.43 -0.27 3.90
CA VAL A 8 3.85 0.91 4.54
C VAL A 8 3.27 1.85 3.48
N PRO A 9 2.23 1.42 2.75
CA PRO A 9 1.63 2.29 1.73
C PRO A 9 0.92 3.49 2.35
N ASN A 10 0.99 4.60 1.64
CA ASN A 10 0.28 5.84 1.96
C ASN A 10 -0.82 6.04 0.92
N PHE A 11 -2.07 6.03 1.37
CA PHE A 11 -3.24 6.23 0.49
C PHE A 11 -3.77 7.65 0.65
N SER A 12 -4.18 8.26 -0.45
CA SER A 12 -4.62 9.67 -0.49
C SER A 12 -6.08 9.83 -0.06
N GLU A 13 -6.42 9.25 1.07
CA GLU A 13 -7.73 9.38 1.71
C GLU A 13 -7.56 9.32 3.22
N GLY A 14 -7.93 10.36 3.92
CA GLY A 14 -7.79 10.43 5.38
C GLY A 14 -9.08 10.81 6.10
N VAL A 15 -10.20 10.95 5.38
CA VAL A 15 -11.46 11.46 5.92
C VAL A 15 -12.59 10.43 5.81
N ASP A 16 -12.77 9.81 4.64
CA ASP A 16 -13.84 8.85 4.42
C ASP A 16 -13.48 7.48 4.98
N SER A 17 -14.00 7.16 6.17
CA SER A 17 -13.68 5.92 6.85
C SER A 17 -14.14 4.68 6.09
N ALA A 18 -15.21 4.77 5.32
CA ALA A 18 -15.70 3.64 4.51
C ALA A 18 -14.69 3.28 3.40
N LYS A 19 -14.12 4.28 2.74
CA LYS A 19 -13.07 4.06 1.73
C LYS A 19 -11.81 3.48 2.36
N ILE A 20 -11.38 4.03 3.50
CA ILE A 20 -10.21 3.55 4.24
C ILE A 20 -10.41 2.07 4.62
N GLN A 21 -11.57 1.72 5.18
CA GLN A 21 -11.87 0.35 5.59
C GLN A 21 -11.89 -0.61 4.40
N SER A 22 -12.41 -0.17 3.25
CA SER A 22 -12.42 -0.99 2.04
C SER A 22 -11.00 -1.30 1.55
N ILE A 23 -10.11 -0.32 1.59
CA ILE A 23 -8.71 -0.50 1.22
C ILE A 23 -8.02 -1.47 2.21
N VAL A 24 -8.21 -1.26 3.51
CA VAL A 24 -7.64 -2.10 4.56
C VAL A 24 -8.14 -3.55 4.42
N LYS A 25 -9.42 -3.73 4.14
CA LYS A 25 -10.00 -5.06 3.94
C LYS A 25 -9.37 -5.78 2.75
N ALA A 26 -9.12 -5.06 1.65
CA ALA A 26 -8.49 -5.64 0.46
C ALA A 26 -7.09 -6.19 0.79
N ILE A 27 -6.37 -5.55 1.72
CA ILE A 27 -5.07 -6.00 2.21
C ILE A 27 -5.24 -7.16 3.20
N LYS A 28 -6.15 -7.01 4.14
CA LYS A 28 -6.32 -7.90 5.29
C LYS A 28 -6.79 -9.31 4.91
N VAL A 29 -7.53 -9.44 3.82
CA VAL A 29 -8.04 -10.74 3.37
C VAL A 29 -6.96 -11.62 2.75
N ILE A 30 -5.78 -11.08 2.45
CA ILE A 30 -4.68 -11.86 1.89
C ILE A 30 -4.07 -12.72 2.98
N GLN A 31 -4.09 -14.03 2.79
CA GLN A 31 -3.53 -14.97 3.75
C GLN A 31 -2.01 -14.78 3.84
N GLY A 32 -1.48 -14.79 5.05
CA GLY A 32 -0.05 -14.60 5.28
C GLY A 32 0.35 -13.15 5.59
N VAL A 33 -0.63 -12.26 5.68
CA VAL A 33 -0.40 -10.83 5.98
C VAL A 33 -1.08 -10.47 7.29
N THR A 34 -0.37 -9.68 8.12
CA THR A 34 -0.91 -9.12 9.37
C THR A 34 -0.85 -7.59 9.27
N VAL A 35 -1.99 -6.94 9.41
CA VAL A 35 -2.05 -5.47 9.48
C VAL A 35 -1.71 -5.06 10.91
N LEU A 36 -0.66 -4.25 11.05
CA LEU A 36 -0.17 -3.81 12.35
C LEU A 36 -0.75 -2.47 12.77
N ASP A 37 -1.01 -1.58 11.82
CA ASP A 37 -1.49 -0.24 12.13
C ASP A 37 -2.22 0.37 10.94
N VAL A 38 -3.22 1.20 11.24
CA VAL A 38 -3.93 2.03 10.28
C VAL A 38 -4.00 3.43 10.87
N ASP A 39 -3.30 4.38 10.27
CA ASP A 39 -3.17 5.74 10.80
C ASP A 39 -3.76 6.76 9.82
N PRO A 40 -5.04 7.11 9.98
CA PRO A 40 -5.67 8.13 9.14
C PRO A 40 -5.29 9.53 9.59
N GLY A 41 -4.91 10.38 8.63
CA GLY A 41 -4.57 11.79 8.87
C GLY A 41 -5.59 12.70 8.18
N LYS A 42 -6.45 13.34 8.96
CA LYS A 42 -7.54 14.18 8.46
C LYS A 42 -7.00 15.43 7.75
N ASP A 43 -6.04 16.11 8.36
CA ASP A 43 -5.49 17.37 7.82
C ASP A 43 -4.69 17.15 6.54
N THR A 44 -3.93 16.07 6.47
CA THR A 44 -3.16 15.70 5.27
C THR A 44 -4.03 14.97 4.24
N ASN A 45 -5.24 14.54 4.63
CA ASN A 45 -6.12 13.70 3.83
C ASN A 45 -5.40 12.46 3.30
N ARG A 46 -4.74 11.75 4.21
CA ARG A 46 -3.89 10.61 3.89
C ARG A 46 -3.98 9.55 4.99
N THR A 47 -3.91 8.28 4.61
CA THR A 47 -3.88 7.17 5.58
C THR A 47 -2.64 6.34 5.33
N VAL A 48 -1.91 6.05 6.39
CA VAL A 48 -0.75 5.16 6.37
C VAL A 48 -1.19 3.81 6.94
N VAL A 49 -1.02 2.75 6.15
CA VAL A 49 -1.33 1.38 6.57
C VAL A 49 -0.02 0.61 6.67
N THR A 50 0.22 -0.03 7.80
CA THR A 50 1.43 -0.83 8.03
C THR A 50 1.04 -2.30 8.11
N PHE A 51 1.66 -3.15 7.30
CA PHE A 51 1.42 -4.59 7.37
C PHE A 51 2.70 -5.37 7.10
N VAL A 52 2.73 -6.60 7.57
CA VAL A 52 3.91 -7.47 7.55
C VAL A 52 3.49 -8.88 7.16
N GLY A 53 4.40 -9.61 6.54
CA GLY A 53 4.16 -11.00 6.19
C GLY A 53 5.30 -11.55 5.32
N ASN A 54 5.09 -12.73 4.76
CA ASN A 54 6.05 -13.27 3.80
C ASN A 54 6.01 -12.43 2.51
N PRO A 55 7.13 -12.36 1.76
CA PRO A 55 7.21 -11.46 0.61
C PRO A 55 6.10 -11.65 -0.42
N GLU A 56 5.77 -12.89 -0.76
CA GLU A 56 4.77 -13.18 -1.77
C GLU A 56 3.39 -12.64 -1.37
N SER A 57 2.98 -12.89 -0.13
CA SER A 57 1.69 -12.43 0.39
C SER A 57 1.65 -10.92 0.53
N VAL A 58 2.75 -10.30 0.98
CA VAL A 58 2.83 -8.83 1.12
C VAL A 58 2.72 -8.15 -0.23
N LEU A 59 3.37 -8.68 -1.27
CA LEU A 59 3.26 -8.10 -2.61
C LEU A 59 1.83 -8.22 -3.16
N GLU A 60 1.16 -9.35 -2.92
CA GLU A 60 -0.23 -9.51 -3.32
C GLU A 60 -1.13 -8.53 -2.56
N ALA A 61 -0.96 -8.40 -1.25
CA ALA A 61 -1.73 -7.47 -0.43
C ALA A 61 -1.52 -6.03 -0.87
N ALA A 62 -0.27 -5.64 -1.16
CA ALA A 62 0.06 -4.30 -1.64
C ALA A 62 -0.64 -4.02 -2.98
N PHE A 63 -0.60 -4.98 -3.91
CA PHE A 63 -1.27 -4.84 -5.20
C PHE A 63 -2.79 -4.64 -5.02
N GLN A 64 -3.43 -5.46 -4.18
CA GLN A 64 -4.87 -5.36 -3.94
C GLN A 64 -5.25 -4.04 -3.26
N GLY A 65 -4.41 -3.56 -2.34
CA GLY A 65 -4.62 -2.26 -1.69
C GLY A 65 -4.52 -1.11 -2.69
N ILE A 66 -3.52 -1.13 -3.55
CA ILE A 66 -3.32 -0.12 -4.60
C ILE A 66 -4.48 -0.14 -5.59
N LYS A 67 -4.91 -1.33 -6.01
CA LYS A 67 -6.04 -1.51 -6.91
C LYS A 67 -7.33 -0.90 -6.30
N LYS A 68 -7.62 -1.26 -5.06
CA LYS A 68 -8.81 -0.76 -4.36
C LYS A 68 -8.75 0.76 -4.21
N ALA A 69 -7.59 1.31 -3.86
CA ALA A 69 -7.41 2.75 -3.73
C ALA A 69 -7.67 3.46 -5.08
N SER A 70 -7.17 2.91 -6.18
CA SER A 70 -7.38 3.50 -7.50
C SER A 70 -8.85 3.49 -7.93
N GLU A 71 -9.63 2.53 -7.44
CA GLU A 71 -11.07 2.44 -7.71
C GLU A 71 -11.89 3.43 -6.88
N LEU A 72 -11.46 3.72 -5.66
CA LEU A 72 -12.24 4.49 -4.68
C LEU A 72 -11.84 5.95 -4.56
N ILE A 73 -10.59 6.30 -4.86
CA ILE A 73 -10.07 7.64 -4.65
C ILE A 73 -10.02 8.40 -5.98
N ASP A 74 -10.76 9.51 -6.05
CA ASP A 74 -10.74 10.42 -7.20
C ASP A 74 -9.79 11.58 -6.88
N MET A 75 -8.60 11.57 -7.47
CA MET A 75 -7.58 12.59 -7.23
C MET A 75 -7.97 13.97 -7.74
N SER A 76 -8.92 14.06 -8.69
CA SER A 76 -9.41 15.35 -9.17
C SER A 76 -10.21 16.09 -8.09
N LEU A 77 -10.77 15.36 -7.12
CA LEU A 77 -11.54 15.92 -6.01
C LEU A 77 -10.73 15.99 -4.72
N HIS A 78 -9.47 15.56 -4.77
CA HIS A 78 -8.65 15.47 -3.57
C HIS A 78 -8.26 16.84 -3.02
N LYS A 79 -8.39 17.01 -1.71
CA LYS A 79 -7.99 18.21 -0.97
C LYS A 79 -7.23 17.78 0.28
N GLY A 80 -6.15 18.48 0.57
CA GLY A 80 -5.34 18.22 1.75
C GLY A 80 -4.13 19.14 1.77
N THR A 81 -3.45 19.22 2.90
CA THR A 81 -2.28 20.10 3.08
C THR A 81 -1.00 19.49 2.52
N HIS A 82 -1.00 18.20 2.22
CA HIS A 82 0.17 17.49 1.71
C HIS A 82 0.04 17.26 0.20
N PRO A 83 1.07 17.55 -0.62
CA PRO A 83 1.03 17.26 -2.05
C PRO A 83 0.84 15.78 -2.35
N ARG A 84 0.13 15.47 -3.41
CA ARG A 84 -0.18 14.09 -3.83
C ARG A 84 0.25 13.83 -5.26
N MET A 85 0.72 12.59 -5.49
CA MET A 85 1.09 12.11 -6.83
C MET A 85 0.08 11.11 -7.36
N GLY A 86 -0.73 10.48 -6.49
CA GLY A 86 -1.72 9.49 -6.90
C GLY A 86 -2.54 8.97 -5.73
N ALA A 87 -3.51 8.09 -6.01
CA ALA A 87 -4.35 7.46 -4.98
C ALA A 87 -3.50 6.70 -3.96
N THR A 88 -2.46 6.01 -4.44
CA THR A 88 -1.40 5.48 -3.59
C THR A 88 -0.16 6.32 -3.85
N ASP A 89 0.20 7.15 -2.87
CA ASP A 89 1.29 8.12 -3.01
C ASP A 89 2.65 7.43 -2.98
N VAL A 90 2.90 6.62 -1.95
CA VAL A 90 4.12 5.81 -1.82
C VAL A 90 3.75 4.44 -1.27
N CYS A 91 4.62 3.46 -1.52
CA CYS A 91 4.41 2.08 -1.05
C CYS A 91 5.78 1.44 -0.75
N PRO A 92 6.45 1.86 0.35
CA PRO A 92 7.77 1.33 0.68
C PRO A 92 7.71 -0.12 1.17
N ILE A 93 8.76 -0.88 0.83
CA ILE A 93 8.96 -2.26 1.26
C ILE A 93 10.24 -2.30 2.09
N ILE A 94 10.14 -2.83 3.31
CA ILE A 94 11.19 -2.78 4.31
C ILE A 94 11.56 -4.20 4.75
N PRO A 95 12.85 -4.57 4.76
CA PRO A 95 13.24 -5.90 5.24
C PRO A 95 13.11 -6.01 6.76
N ILE A 96 12.50 -7.10 7.22
CA ILE A 96 12.36 -7.38 8.66
C ILE A 96 13.25 -8.56 9.07
N SER A 97 13.16 -9.69 8.35
CA SER A 97 13.87 -10.90 8.72
C SER A 97 14.11 -11.77 7.48
N GLY A 98 15.31 -12.33 7.39
CA GLY A 98 15.65 -13.27 6.30
C GLY A 98 15.67 -12.69 4.90
N VAL A 99 15.66 -11.37 4.75
CA VAL A 99 15.59 -10.66 3.47
C VAL A 99 16.59 -9.53 3.48
N SER A 100 17.32 -9.36 2.37
CA SER A 100 18.26 -8.27 2.20
C SER A 100 17.57 -7.04 1.61
N ILE A 101 18.26 -5.89 1.68
CA ILE A 101 17.80 -4.66 1.02
C ILE A 101 17.72 -4.88 -0.49
N ASP A 102 18.67 -5.58 -1.09
CA ASP A 102 18.66 -5.87 -2.52
C ASP A 102 17.44 -6.69 -2.93
N GLU A 103 17.04 -7.67 -2.11
CA GLU A 103 15.82 -8.43 -2.34
C GLU A 103 14.58 -7.54 -2.27
N CYS A 104 14.54 -6.60 -1.33
CA CYS A 104 13.42 -5.65 -1.23
C CYS A 104 13.34 -4.75 -2.45
N ILE A 105 14.46 -4.34 -3.02
CA ILE A 105 14.51 -3.57 -4.27
C ILE A 105 13.88 -4.39 -5.40
N GLU A 106 14.21 -5.67 -5.51
CA GLU A 106 13.62 -6.57 -6.50
C GLU A 106 12.11 -6.71 -6.31
N TYR A 107 11.65 -6.86 -5.07
CA TYR A 107 10.22 -6.92 -4.76
C TYR A 107 9.50 -5.64 -5.15
N SER A 108 10.10 -4.49 -4.88
CA SER A 108 9.54 -3.19 -5.26
C SER A 108 9.40 -3.07 -6.78
N LEU A 109 10.40 -3.52 -7.52
CA LEU A 109 10.36 -3.51 -8.99
C LEU A 109 9.29 -4.44 -9.54
N LYS A 110 9.12 -5.62 -8.95
CA LYS A 110 8.06 -6.57 -9.33
C LYS A 110 6.68 -5.97 -9.10
N LEU A 111 6.48 -5.36 -7.94
CA LEU A 111 5.21 -4.72 -7.60
C LEU A 111 4.92 -3.56 -8.55
N GLY A 112 5.90 -2.70 -8.78
CA GLY A 112 5.76 -1.57 -9.70
C GLY A 112 5.39 -2.01 -11.10
N LYS A 113 6.03 -3.06 -11.61
CA LYS A 113 5.73 -3.62 -12.93
C LYS A 113 4.29 -4.16 -12.98
N ARG A 114 3.88 -4.89 -11.96
CA ARG A 114 2.53 -5.45 -11.89
C ARG A 114 1.46 -4.35 -11.83
N VAL A 115 1.70 -3.31 -11.04
CA VAL A 115 0.80 -2.16 -10.93
C VAL A 115 0.71 -1.42 -12.25
N GLY A 116 1.85 -1.12 -12.86
CA GLY A 116 1.90 -0.40 -14.14
C GLY A 116 1.20 -1.14 -15.27
N GLN A 117 1.42 -2.43 -15.38
CA GLN A 117 0.83 -3.26 -16.44
C GLN A 117 -0.60 -3.68 -16.14
N GLY A 118 -0.87 -4.11 -14.90
CA GLY A 118 -2.17 -4.65 -14.52
C GLY A 118 -3.24 -3.61 -14.28
N LEU A 119 -2.86 -2.46 -13.73
CA LEU A 119 -3.79 -1.37 -13.40
C LEU A 119 -3.65 -0.18 -14.34
N LYS A 120 -2.64 -0.19 -15.21
CA LYS A 120 -2.32 0.91 -16.12
C LYS A 120 -2.11 2.24 -15.40
N ILE A 121 -1.47 2.17 -14.23
CA ILE A 121 -1.12 3.33 -13.42
C ILE A 121 0.36 3.63 -13.64
N PRO A 122 0.75 4.89 -13.87
CA PRO A 122 2.17 5.27 -13.96
C PRO A 122 2.89 4.98 -12.64
N VAL A 123 4.09 4.44 -12.74
CA VAL A 123 4.89 4.06 -11.58
C VAL A 123 6.25 4.73 -11.62
#